data_4d73f176ac0ab18c842cff950b0e70f3
#
_entry.id   4d73f176ac0ab18c842cff950b0e70f3
#
_cell.length_a   1.000
_cell.length_b   1.000
_cell.length_c   1.000
_cell.angle_alpha   90.00
_cell.angle_beta   90.00
_cell.angle_gamma   90.00
#
_symmetry.space_group_name_H-M   'P 1'
#
loop_
_entity.id
_entity.type
_entity.pdbx_description
1 polymer ?
#
loop_
_entity_poly.entity_id
_entity_poly.type
_entity_poly.pdbx_seq_one_letter_code
_entity_poly.pdbx_strand_id
1 'polypeptide(L)'
;MECAPEGSLPLGLGTPVFALADPGGRGLRATLGFVASTGRSFRGPRGRRVEGAIEHTAALPRGSSGGPLVDGDGRLVGLNLLRREGGLILAVPAGGSQLARLEKIVRGEAAPAPRLGVALAPPRAARRMRRAVGLPERAGLLVRGVEAGSLAERAGLARGDLLVGVGGRELSSVGALLGELDGLGGGGTLELAVVRGTDELELEVAFAVPSAPEGTPA
;
A
#
# COMPACT_ATOMS: atom_id res chain seq x y z
N MET A 1 23.85 6.86 9.81
CA MET A 1 22.71 7.74 10.16
C MET A 1 21.92 7.02 11.24
N GLU A 2 21.92 7.54 12.46
CA GLU A 2 21.20 6.92 13.55
C GLU A 2 19.71 7.14 13.40
N CYS A 3 18.91 6.10 13.65
CA CYS A 3 17.45 6.24 13.81
C CYS A 3 17.16 6.80 15.19
N ALA A 4 16.15 7.64 15.29
CA ALA A 4 15.63 8.04 16.58
C ALA A 4 15.19 6.80 17.37
N PRO A 5 15.60 6.65 18.66
CA PRO A 5 15.21 5.51 19.46
C PRO A 5 13.69 5.40 19.56
N GLU A 6 13.17 4.18 19.64
CA GLU A 6 11.75 3.92 19.85
C GLU A 6 11.29 4.64 21.12
N GLY A 7 10.30 5.52 21.00
CA GLY A 7 9.76 6.31 22.10
C GLY A 7 10.39 7.69 22.29
N SER A 8 11.41 8.10 21.56
CA SER A 8 12.10 9.38 21.79
C SER A 8 11.54 10.57 21.01
N LEU A 9 10.47 10.41 20.20
CA LEU A 9 9.84 11.53 19.55
C LEU A 9 8.31 11.42 19.50
N PRO A 10 7.60 12.17 20.29
CA PRO A 10 6.48 12.87 19.72
C PRO A 10 7.09 14.01 18.88
N LEU A 11 7.29 13.79 17.56
CA LEU A 11 7.44 14.91 16.64
C LEU A 11 6.21 15.78 16.82
N GLY A 12 6.37 16.85 17.61
CA GLY A 12 5.30 17.81 17.85
C GLY A 12 5.00 18.60 16.58
N LEU A 13 3.79 19.13 16.48
CA LEU A 13 3.46 20.12 15.46
C LEU A 13 4.43 21.29 15.55
N GLY A 14 4.91 21.77 14.41
CA GLY A 14 5.89 22.86 14.33
C GLY A 14 7.35 22.45 14.57
N THR A 15 7.64 21.18 14.83
CA THR A 15 9.03 20.71 14.92
C THR A 15 9.74 20.93 13.58
N PRO A 16 10.94 21.57 13.56
CA PRO A 16 11.73 21.72 12.36
C PRO A 16 12.25 20.37 11.86
N VAL A 17 12.16 20.15 10.55
CA VAL A 17 12.65 18.94 9.89
C VAL A 17 13.35 19.29 8.59
N PHE A 18 14.33 18.48 8.20
CA PHE A 18 15.04 18.62 6.94
C PHE A 18 14.70 17.44 6.04
N ALA A 19 14.15 17.73 4.88
CA ALA A 19 13.93 16.72 3.85
C ALA A 19 15.12 16.72 2.89
N LEU A 20 15.73 15.56 2.71
CA LEU A 20 16.91 15.36 1.88
C LEU A 20 16.53 14.58 0.62
N ALA A 21 17.07 14.98 -0.52
CA ALA A 21 16.87 14.28 -1.78
C ALA A 21 17.96 14.60 -2.79
N ASP A 22 18.21 13.68 -3.71
CA ASP A 22 19.04 13.88 -4.90
C ASP A 22 18.25 13.52 -6.16
N PRO A 23 17.27 14.35 -6.56
CA PRO A 23 16.48 14.09 -7.74
C PRO A 23 17.30 14.21 -9.02
N GLY A 24 17.54 13.09 -9.67
CA GLY A 24 18.29 13.01 -10.94
C GLY A 24 19.80 12.99 -10.80
N GLY A 25 20.36 12.65 -9.64
CA GLY A 25 21.80 12.44 -9.44
C GLY A 25 22.64 13.71 -9.61
N ARG A 26 22.07 14.88 -9.27
CA ARG A 26 22.73 16.19 -9.44
C ARG A 26 23.31 16.74 -8.13
N GLY A 27 23.35 15.95 -7.10
CA GLY A 27 23.81 16.29 -5.78
C GLY A 27 22.71 16.39 -4.74
N LEU A 28 23.05 16.03 -3.52
CA LEU A 28 22.14 16.04 -2.37
C LEU A 28 21.66 17.47 -2.08
N ARG A 29 20.36 17.61 -1.90
CA ARG A 29 19.70 18.84 -1.48
C ARG A 29 19.01 18.61 -0.15
N ALA A 30 19.07 19.62 0.72
CA ALA A 30 18.32 19.67 1.96
C ALA A 30 17.34 20.85 1.91
N THR A 31 16.10 20.60 2.31
CA THR A 31 15.06 21.63 2.43
C THR A 31 14.51 21.63 3.85
N LEU A 32 14.51 22.78 4.49
CA LEU A 32 13.89 22.98 5.81
C LEU A 32 12.38 23.08 5.65
N GLY A 33 11.69 22.47 6.57
CA GLY A 33 10.25 22.59 6.78
C GLY A 33 9.87 22.29 8.22
N PHE A 34 8.59 22.22 8.46
CA PHE A 34 8.04 21.98 9.80
C PHE A 34 7.02 20.85 9.74
N VAL A 35 6.90 20.09 10.82
CA VAL A 35 5.86 19.09 10.99
C VAL A 35 4.51 19.78 11.02
N ALA A 36 3.65 19.46 10.08
CA ALA A 36 2.30 20.00 9.96
C ALA A 36 1.23 19.08 10.58
N SER A 37 1.50 17.77 10.61
CA SER A 37 0.60 16.77 11.21
C SER A 37 1.35 15.47 11.47
N THR A 38 0.94 14.74 12.50
CA THR A 38 1.44 13.41 12.85
C THR A 38 0.29 12.45 13.13
N GLY A 39 0.58 11.15 13.13
CA GLY A 39 -0.39 10.12 13.53
C GLY A 39 -1.49 9.84 12.51
N ARG A 40 -1.52 10.50 11.35
CA ARG A 40 -2.49 10.22 10.30
C ARG A 40 -2.22 8.89 9.62
N SER A 41 -3.27 8.22 9.21
CA SER A 41 -3.14 7.06 8.33
C SER A 41 -3.53 7.43 6.89
N PHE A 42 -2.80 6.89 5.93
CA PHE A 42 -3.13 7.05 4.51
C PHE A 42 -2.88 5.74 3.75
N ARG A 43 -3.44 5.64 2.54
CA ARG A 43 -3.12 4.53 1.64
C ARG A 43 -2.08 4.97 0.62
N GLY A 44 -0.96 4.27 0.61
CA GLY A 44 0.11 4.44 -0.36
C GLY A 44 -0.32 4.05 -1.78
N PRO A 45 0.56 4.23 -2.80
CA PRO A 45 0.24 3.99 -4.21
C PRO A 45 -0.25 2.58 -4.54
N ARG A 46 0.11 1.58 -3.75
CA ARG A 46 -0.35 0.18 -3.87
C ARG A 46 -1.46 -0.16 -2.89
N GLY A 47 -2.17 0.85 -2.36
CA GLY A 47 -3.30 0.70 -1.45
C GLY A 47 -2.96 0.28 -0.03
N ARG A 48 -1.68 0.01 0.28
CA ARG A 48 -1.24 -0.35 1.62
C ARG A 48 -1.50 0.79 2.60
N ARG A 49 -2.07 0.47 3.74
CA ARG A 49 -2.26 1.42 4.85
C ARG A 49 -0.90 1.72 5.50
N VAL A 50 -0.59 2.99 5.61
CA VAL A 50 0.55 3.53 6.36
C VAL A 50 -0.03 4.28 7.55
N GLU A 51 0.34 3.86 8.74
CA GLU A 51 -0.06 4.50 9.99
C GLU A 51 1.04 5.41 10.51
N GLY A 52 0.66 6.39 11.35
CA GLY A 52 1.62 7.30 11.96
C GLY A 52 2.30 8.26 10.98
N ALA A 53 1.74 8.45 9.79
CA ALA A 53 2.34 9.32 8.79
C ALA A 53 2.66 10.71 9.32
N ILE A 54 3.79 11.26 8.88
CA ILE A 54 4.25 12.61 9.15
C ILE A 54 3.90 13.47 7.95
N GLU A 55 3.15 14.55 8.14
CA GLU A 55 2.98 15.59 7.12
C GLU A 55 3.91 16.76 7.46
N HIS A 56 4.65 17.26 6.46
CA HIS A 56 5.59 18.37 6.65
C HIS A 56 5.59 19.34 5.47
N THR A 57 6.11 20.54 5.70
CA THR A 57 6.12 21.64 4.73
C THR A 57 7.41 21.75 3.92
N ALA A 58 8.43 20.93 4.19
CA ALA A 58 9.69 20.99 3.47
C ALA A 58 9.46 20.73 1.98
N ALA A 59 9.74 21.71 1.15
CA ALA A 59 9.50 21.64 -0.28
C ALA A 59 10.45 20.64 -0.95
N LEU A 60 9.91 19.66 -1.68
CA LEU A 60 10.69 18.67 -2.41
C LEU A 60 10.33 18.70 -3.91
N PRO A 61 11.30 18.63 -4.80
CA PRO A 61 11.04 18.48 -6.23
C PRO A 61 10.49 17.08 -6.55
N ARG A 62 9.96 16.91 -7.77
CA ARG A 62 9.55 15.59 -8.26
C ARG A 62 10.77 14.66 -8.32
N GLY A 63 10.55 13.37 -8.03
CA GLY A 63 11.63 12.38 -7.98
C GLY A 63 12.34 12.28 -6.62
N SER A 64 11.86 12.99 -5.59
CA SER A 64 12.44 12.96 -4.23
C SER A 64 11.82 11.88 -3.33
N SER A 65 10.88 11.08 -3.83
CA SER A 65 10.29 9.99 -3.05
C SER A 65 11.35 8.97 -2.64
N GLY A 66 11.32 8.53 -1.38
CA GLY A 66 12.33 7.65 -0.78
C GLY A 66 13.48 8.41 -0.10
N GLY A 67 13.60 9.71 -0.30
CA GLY A 67 14.58 10.54 0.40
C GLY A 67 14.29 10.63 1.89
N PRO A 68 15.35 10.72 2.75
CA PRO A 68 15.15 10.78 4.19
C PRO A 68 14.56 12.11 4.65
N LEU A 69 13.79 12.03 5.74
CA LEU A 69 13.37 13.15 6.56
C LEU A 69 14.13 13.05 7.87
N VAL A 70 14.85 14.09 8.25
CA VAL A 70 15.66 14.12 9.48
C VAL A 70 15.21 15.26 10.40
N ASP A 71 15.46 15.13 11.69
CA ASP A 71 15.27 16.18 12.68
C ASP A 71 16.44 17.18 12.70
N GLY A 72 16.40 18.14 13.66
CA GLY A 72 17.44 19.13 13.84
C GLY A 72 18.80 18.56 14.27
N ASP A 73 18.83 17.35 14.82
CA ASP A 73 20.05 16.66 15.23
C ASP A 73 20.58 15.72 14.12
N GLY A 74 19.93 15.69 12.95
CA GLY A 74 20.29 14.83 11.83
C GLY A 74 19.83 13.36 11.99
N ARG A 75 18.98 13.05 12.96
CA ARG A 75 18.42 11.70 13.14
C ARG A 75 17.31 11.44 12.13
N LEU A 76 17.26 10.22 11.58
CA LEU A 76 16.22 9.81 10.66
C LEU A 76 14.88 9.71 11.39
N VAL A 77 13.90 10.49 10.98
CA VAL A 77 12.53 10.49 11.50
C VAL A 77 11.50 9.93 10.51
N GLY A 78 11.84 9.87 9.24
CA GLY A 78 10.95 9.31 8.22
C GLY A 78 11.55 9.20 6.83
N LEU A 79 10.78 8.64 5.90
CA LEU A 79 11.10 8.57 4.47
C LEU A 79 10.01 9.30 3.69
N ASN A 80 10.40 10.26 2.88
CA ASN A 80 9.48 11.06 2.06
C ASN A 80 8.81 10.19 1.00
N LEU A 81 7.48 10.28 0.86
CA LEU A 81 6.73 9.40 -0.02
C LEU A 81 5.99 10.15 -1.12
N LEU A 82 5.07 11.01 -0.76
CA LEU A 82 4.19 11.68 -1.73
C LEU A 82 3.96 13.15 -1.36
N ARG A 83 3.73 13.96 -2.40
CA ARG A 83 3.17 15.31 -2.26
C ARG A 83 1.65 15.22 -2.16
N ARG A 84 1.07 15.98 -1.23
CA ARG A 84 -0.38 16.18 -1.09
C ARG A 84 -0.83 17.54 -1.64
N GLU A 85 -2.13 17.71 -1.71
CA GLU A 85 -2.72 19.02 -1.97
C GLU A 85 -2.28 20.04 -0.92
N GLY A 86 -2.13 21.30 -1.31
CA GLY A 86 -1.62 22.35 -0.43
C GLY A 86 -0.09 22.36 -0.25
N GLY A 87 0.66 21.56 -1.03
CA GLY A 87 2.11 21.56 -1.00
C GLY A 87 2.75 20.73 0.12
N LEU A 88 1.95 20.12 0.99
CA LEU A 88 2.44 19.24 2.05
C LEU A 88 3.05 17.95 1.47
N ILE A 89 4.09 17.47 2.13
CA ILE A 89 4.75 16.20 1.83
C ILE A 89 4.38 15.20 2.91
N LEU A 90 4.03 13.98 2.50
CA LEU A 90 3.86 12.85 3.40
C LEU A 90 5.18 12.09 3.53
N ALA A 91 5.55 11.77 4.76
CA ALA A 91 6.62 10.84 5.07
C ALA A 91 6.10 9.63 5.87
N VAL A 92 6.67 8.46 5.60
CA VAL A 92 6.49 7.25 6.40
C VAL A 92 7.44 7.35 7.58
N PRO A 93 6.98 7.19 8.84
CA PRO A 93 7.86 7.27 9.99
C PRO A 93 8.96 6.22 9.95
N ALA A 94 10.16 6.60 10.35
CA ALA A 94 11.30 5.69 10.50
C ALA A 94 11.32 5.11 11.92
N GLY A 95 10.34 4.28 12.26
CA GLY A 95 10.25 3.66 13.58
C GLY A 95 9.27 2.50 13.61
N GLY A 96 9.30 1.72 14.70
CA GLY A 96 8.39 0.64 14.97
C GLY A 96 8.32 -0.43 13.87
N SER A 97 7.12 -0.89 13.57
CA SER A 97 6.86 -1.95 12.60
C SER A 97 7.33 -1.63 11.17
N GLN A 98 7.44 -0.35 10.81
CA GLN A 98 7.86 0.08 9.47
C GLN A 98 9.36 -0.16 9.27
N LEU A 99 10.17 0.19 10.26
CA LEU A 99 11.62 -0.02 10.20
C LEU A 99 11.96 -1.52 10.21
N ALA A 100 11.36 -2.29 11.13
CA ALA A 100 11.54 -3.74 11.20
C ALA A 100 11.18 -4.43 9.87
N ARG A 101 10.16 -3.92 9.16
CA ARG A 101 9.80 -4.41 7.84
C ARG A 101 10.85 -4.04 6.78
N LEU A 102 11.37 -2.82 6.79
CA LEU A 102 12.44 -2.39 5.87
C LEU A 102 13.69 -3.25 6.08
N GLU A 103 14.04 -3.52 7.32
CA GLU A 103 15.15 -4.41 7.65
C GLU A 103 14.97 -5.82 7.10
N LYS A 104 13.77 -6.40 7.24
CA LYS A 104 13.44 -7.70 6.62
C LYS A 104 13.58 -7.68 5.09
N ILE A 105 13.15 -6.59 4.45
CA ILE A 105 13.30 -6.41 3.00
C ILE A 105 14.77 -6.37 2.60
N VAL A 106 15.58 -5.59 3.32
CA VAL A 106 17.03 -5.47 3.05
C VAL A 106 17.75 -6.80 3.24
N ARG A 107 17.36 -7.60 4.24
CA ARG A 107 17.91 -8.95 4.47
C ARG A 107 17.37 -10.02 3.53
N GLY A 108 16.42 -9.68 2.65
CA GLY A 108 15.76 -10.66 1.78
C GLY A 108 14.76 -11.58 2.51
N GLU A 109 14.48 -11.30 3.78
CA GLU A 109 13.59 -12.09 4.66
C GLU A 109 12.11 -11.68 4.55
N ALA A 110 11.82 -10.60 3.84
CA ALA A 110 10.45 -10.13 3.71
C ALA A 110 9.67 -11.05 2.77
N ALA A 111 8.66 -11.72 3.30
CA ALA A 111 7.69 -12.41 2.47
C ALA A 111 7.07 -11.45 1.46
N PRO A 112 6.92 -11.83 0.19
CA PRO A 112 6.21 -11.04 -0.78
C PRO A 112 4.80 -10.75 -0.27
N ALA A 113 4.33 -9.52 -0.45
CA ALA A 113 2.97 -9.17 -0.07
C ALA A 113 1.97 -10.06 -0.83
N PRO A 114 0.92 -10.55 -0.16
CA PRO A 114 -0.08 -11.38 -0.82
C PRO A 114 -0.68 -10.62 -2.01
N ARG A 115 -0.66 -11.24 -3.18
CA ARG A 115 -1.15 -10.67 -4.43
C ARG A 115 -2.21 -11.58 -5.03
N LEU A 116 -3.36 -11.00 -5.32
CA LEU A 116 -4.44 -11.74 -5.98
C LEU A 116 -4.11 -12.00 -7.46
N GLY A 117 -3.41 -11.08 -8.12
CA GLY A 117 -3.05 -11.18 -9.54
C GLY A 117 -4.17 -10.74 -10.48
N VAL A 118 -4.90 -9.67 -10.14
CA VAL A 118 -5.99 -9.12 -10.94
C VAL A 118 -5.78 -7.65 -11.28
N ALA A 119 -6.21 -7.26 -12.48
CA ALA A 119 -6.39 -5.87 -12.86
C ALA A 119 -7.85 -5.48 -12.65
N LEU A 120 -8.11 -4.47 -11.83
CA LEU A 120 -9.45 -4.04 -11.43
C LEU A 120 -9.81 -2.66 -11.96
N ALA A 121 -11.07 -2.48 -12.37
CA ALA A 121 -11.66 -1.18 -12.59
C ALA A 121 -12.43 -0.72 -11.35
N PRO A 122 -12.31 0.56 -10.97
CA PRO A 122 -13.03 1.10 -9.81
C PRO A 122 -14.54 1.13 -10.04
N PRO A 123 -15.38 1.22 -8.98
CA PRO A 123 -16.82 1.05 -9.05
C PRO A 123 -17.53 1.95 -10.08
N ARG A 124 -17.08 3.20 -10.23
CA ARG A 124 -17.67 4.12 -11.23
C ARG A 124 -17.45 3.63 -12.67
N ALA A 125 -16.25 3.15 -12.97
CA ALA A 125 -15.92 2.59 -14.28
C ALA A 125 -16.63 1.25 -14.49
N ALA A 126 -16.68 0.40 -13.47
CA ALA A 126 -17.36 -0.89 -13.49
C ALA A 126 -18.85 -0.73 -13.87
N ARG A 127 -19.60 0.18 -13.21
CA ARG A 127 -20.99 0.47 -13.53
C ARG A 127 -21.18 0.90 -14.98
N ARG A 128 -20.37 1.84 -15.46
CA ARG A 128 -20.43 2.30 -16.86
C ARG A 128 -20.17 1.16 -17.86
N MET A 129 -19.21 0.29 -17.59
CA MET A 129 -18.87 -0.83 -18.47
C MET A 129 -19.95 -1.89 -18.48
N ARG A 130 -20.57 -2.22 -17.34
CA ARG A 130 -21.69 -3.16 -17.24
C ARG A 130 -22.93 -2.63 -18.01
N ARG A 131 -23.26 -1.35 -17.83
CA ARG A 131 -24.35 -0.71 -18.58
C ARG A 131 -24.13 -0.77 -20.08
N ALA A 132 -22.90 -0.56 -20.56
CA ALA A 132 -22.56 -0.58 -21.97
C ALA A 132 -22.79 -1.95 -22.66
N VAL A 133 -22.83 -3.04 -21.88
CA VAL A 133 -23.10 -4.41 -22.37
C VAL A 133 -24.48 -4.93 -21.90
N GLY A 134 -25.37 -4.06 -21.45
CA GLY A 134 -26.74 -4.42 -21.07
C GLY A 134 -26.89 -5.15 -19.73
N LEU A 135 -25.85 -5.19 -18.90
CA LEU A 135 -25.90 -5.83 -17.59
C LEU A 135 -26.43 -4.86 -16.51
N PRO A 136 -27.16 -5.36 -15.49
CA PRO A 136 -27.66 -4.54 -14.39
C PRO A 136 -26.54 -3.78 -13.69
N GLU A 137 -26.82 -2.55 -13.29
CA GLU A 137 -25.88 -1.78 -12.46
C GLU A 137 -25.76 -2.40 -11.08
N ARG A 138 -24.52 -2.67 -10.68
CA ARG A 138 -24.20 -3.16 -9.36
C ARG A 138 -22.90 -2.53 -8.87
N ALA A 139 -22.82 -2.24 -7.58
CA ALA A 139 -21.59 -1.78 -6.96
C ALA A 139 -20.56 -2.94 -6.92
N GLY A 140 -19.29 -2.63 -7.11
CA GLY A 140 -18.23 -3.63 -7.09
C GLY A 140 -17.03 -3.23 -7.92
N LEU A 141 -16.02 -4.09 -7.94
CA LEU A 141 -14.78 -3.93 -8.70
C LEU A 141 -14.79 -4.88 -9.90
N LEU A 142 -14.75 -4.34 -11.11
CA LEU A 142 -14.77 -5.18 -12.32
C LEU A 142 -13.36 -5.70 -12.62
N VAL A 143 -13.24 -7.02 -12.78
CA VAL A 143 -12.02 -7.70 -13.21
C VAL A 143 -11.78 -7.42 -14.69
N ARG A 144 -10.73 -6.67 -15.01
CA ARG A 144 -10.31 -6.35 -16.37
C ARG A 144 -9.31 -7.33 -16.96
N GLY A 145 -8.62 -8.05 -16.10
CA GLY A 145 -7.64 -9.07 -16.47
C GLY A 145 -7.24 -9.86 -15.24
N VAL A 146 -6.83 -11.11 -15.51
CA VAL A 146 -6.27 -12.02 -14.52
C VAL A 146 -4.88 -12.40 -15.02
N GLU A 147 -3.90 -12.35 -14.13
CA GLU A 147 -2.51 -12.70 -14.41
C GLU A 147 -2.38 -14.22 -14.48
N ALA A 148 -1.75 -14.76 -15.52
CA ALA A 148 -1.55 -16.20 -15.69
C ALA A 148 -0.72 -16.77 -14.51
N GLY A 149 -1.10 -17.94 -14.00
CA GLY A 149 -0.49 -18.60 -12.85
C GLY A 149 -0.79 -17.93 -11.50
N SER A 150 -1.61 -16.87 -11.48
CA SER A 150 -1.96 -16.16 -10.25
C SER A 150 -2.90 -16.94 -9.33
N LEU A 151 -3.03 -16.47 -8.08
CA LEU A 151 -4.03 -17.00 -7.14
C LEU A 151 -5.45 -16.80 -7.64
N ALA A 152 -5.72 -15.67 -8.30
CA ALA A 152 -7.01 -15.37 -8.89
C ALA A 152 -7.40 -16.36 -10.00
N GLU A 153 -6.46 -16.70 -10.89
CA GLU A 153 -6.70 -17.69 -11.94
C GLU A 153 -6.99 -19.07 -11.35
N ARG A 154 -6.19 -19.50 -10.37
CA ARG A 154 -6.40 -20.79 -9.69
C ARG A 154 -7.74 -20.87 -8.95
N ALA A 155 -8.21 -19.74 -8.42
CA ALA A 155 -9.52 -19.63 -7.79
C ALA A 155 -10.68 -19.54 -8.81
N GLY A 156 -10.41 -19.49 -10.10
CA GLY A 156 -11.42 -19.42 -11.13
C GLY A 156 -11.96 -18.03 -11.43
N LEU A 157 -11.29 -16.96 -10.96
CA LEU A 157 -11.63 -15.60 -11.38
C LEU A 157 -11.36 -15.40 -12.87
N ALA A 158 -12.27 -14.73 -13.54
CA ALA A 158 -12.20 -14.46 -14.96
C ALA A 158 -12.36 -12.96 -15.27
N ARG A 159 -11.86 -12.56 -16.44
CA ARG A 159 -12.14 -11.23 -16.98
C ARG A 159 -13.64 -11.03 -17.17
N GLY A 160 -14.19 -9.94 -16.68
CA GLY A 160 -15.62 -9.63 -16.73
C GLY A 160 -16.34 -9.90 -15.41
N ASP A 161 -15.74 -10.60 -14.48
CA ASP A 161 -16.27 -10.81 -13.14
C ASP A 161 -16.37 -9.48 -12.39
N LEU A 162 -17.43 -9.30 -11.60
CA LEU A 162 -17.59 -8.18 -10.70
C LEU A 162 -17.42 -8.67 -9.26
N LEU A 163 -16.36 -8.25 -8.59
CA LEU A 163 -16.16 -8.51 -7.17
C LEU A 163 -17.09 -7.61 -6.37
N VAL A 164 -18.06 -8.18 -5.67
CA VAL A 164 -19.08 -7.46 -4.89
C VAL A 164 -18.87 -7.60 -3.39
N GLY A 165 -18.16 -8.62 -2.94
CA GLY A 165 -17.87 -8.86 -1.54
C GLY A 165 -16.50 -9.50 -1.31
N VAL A 166 -15.98 -9.36 -0.10
CA VAL A 166 -14.75 -9.97 0.38
C VAL A 166 -14.85 -10.26 1.88
N GLY A 167 -14.56 -11.48 2.31
CA GLY A 167 -14.63 -11.88 3.71
C GLY A 167 -16.00 -11.59 4.35
N GLY A 168 -17.09 -11.83 3.64
CA GLY A 168 -18.46 -11.56 4.09
C GLY A 168 -18.87 -10.08 4.13
N ARG A 169 -18.03 -9.16 3.65
CA ARG A 169 -18.32 -7.70 3.63
C ARG A 169 -18.46 -7.19 2.20
N GLU A 170 -19.34 -6.20 2.01
CA GLU A 170 -19.51 -5.54 0.72
C GLU A 170 -18.23 -4.83 0.26
N LEU A 171 -17.87 -5.04 -1.00
CA LEU A 171 -16.65 -4.50 -1.58
C LEU A 171 -16.90 -3.18 -2.33
N SER A 172 -16.65 -2.07 -1.67
CA SER A 172 -16.91 -0.72 -2.19
C SER A 172 -15.71 -0.03 -2.84
N SER A 173 -14.48 -0.54 -2.65
CA SER A 173 -13.25 0.09 -3.17
C SER A 173 -12.09 -0.90 -3.27
N VAL A 174 -11.14 -0.61 -4.16
CA VAL A 174 -9.85 -1.34 -4.22
C VAL A 174 -9.13 -1.31 -2.87
N GLY A 175 -9.25 -0.19 -2.15
CA GLY A 175 -8.65 -0.05 -0.83
C GLY A 175 -9.24 -1.01 0.21
N ALA A 176 -10.54 -1.35 0.14
CA ALA A 176 -11.14 -2.35 1.02
C ALA A 176 -10.58 -3.75 0.74
N LEU A 177 -10.48 -4.15 -0.54
CA LEU A 177 -9.85 -5.42 -0.94
C LEU A 177 -8.42 -5.53 -0.44
N LEU A 178 -7.61 -4.48 -0.63
CA LEU A 178 -6.23 -4.47 -0.19
C LEU A 178 -6.11 -4.52 1.34
N GLY A 179 -7.09 -3.97 2.08
CA GLY A 179 -7.14 -4.07 3.54
C GLY A 179 -7.34 -5.51 4.00
N GLU A 180 -8.22 -6.27 3.35
CA GLU A 180 -8.42 -7.69 3.67
C GLU A 180 -7.18 -8.52 3.31
N LEU A 181 -6.54 -8.26 2.17
CA LEU A 181 -5.28 -8.90 1.78
C LEU A 181 -4.14 -8.63 2.79
N ASP A 182 -4.03 -7.39 3.26
CA ASP A 182 -3.04 -7.02 4.28
C ASP A 182 -3.29 -7.76 5.62
N GLY A 183 -4.57 -8.01 5.95
CA GLY A 183 -4.99 -8.74 7.15
C GLY A 183 -4.61 -10.23 7.15
N LEU A 184 -4.38 -10.84 5.97
CA LEU A 184 -4.00 -12.25 5.87
C LEU A 184 -2.55 -12.52 6.34
N GLY A 185 -1.73 -11.50 6.55
CA GLY A 185 -0.36 -11.64 7.09
C GLY A 185 0.57 -12.55 6.30
N GLY A 186 0.20 -12.96 5.09
CA GLY A 186 0.98 -13.85 4.22
C GLY A 186 0.44 -15.29 4.13
N GLY A 187 -0.64 -15.62 4.84
CA GLY A 187 -1.31 -16.94 4.73
C GLY A 187 -2.77 -16.87 5.09
N GLY A 188 -3.55 -17.85 4.65
CA GLY A 188 -4.99 -17.94 4.92
C GLY A 188 -5.82 -18.01 3.64
N THR A 189 -7.14 -17.98 3.82
CA THR A 189 -8.12 -18.04 2.72
C THR A 189 -8.92 -16.75 2.65
N LEU A 190 -9.18 -16.27 1.46
CA LEU A 190 -10.00 -15.09 1.18
C LEU A 190 -11.23 -15.52 0.40
N GLU A 191 -12.40 -15.33 0.99
CA GLU A 191 -13.68 -15.56 0.33
C GLU A 191 -14.05 -14.32 -0.49
N LEU A 192 -14.42 -14.55 -1.75
CA LEU A 192 -14.82 -13.50 -2.69
C LEU A 192 -16.25 -13.77 -3.18
N ALA A 193 -17.15 -12.82 -2.94
CA ALA A 193 -18.45 -12.81 -3.59
C ALA A 193 -18.32 -12.13 -4.97
N VAL A 194 -18.69 -12.85 -6.01
CA VAL A 194 -18.47 -12.50 -7.42
C VAL A 194 -19.78 -12.55 -8.19
N VAL A 195 -19.97 -11.63 -9.13
CA VAL A 195 -21.07 -11.68 -10.10
C VAL A 195 -20.49 -11.84 -11.50
N ARG A 196 -20.78 -12.97 -12.12
CA ARG A 196 -20.40 -13.32 -13.50
C ARG A 196 -21.63 -13.21 -14.41
N GLY A 197 -21.66 -12.17 -15.25
CA GLY A 197 -22.91 -11.85 -15.96
C GLY A 197 -24.02 -11.44 -14.99
N THR A 198 -24.98 -12.35 -14.76
CA THR A 198 -26.08 -12.25 -13.79
C THR A 198 -25.94 -13.22 -12.61
N ASP A 199 -25.06 -14.21 -12.72
CA ASP A 199 -24.91 -15.29 -11.74
C ASP A 199 -24.04 -14.85 -10.56
N GLU A 200 -24.45 -15.21 -9.36
CA GLU A 200 -23.69 -15.00 -8.13
C GLU A 200 -22.85 -16.23 -7.82
N LEU A 201 -21.57 -16.02 -7.55
CA LEU A 201 -20.60 -17.06 -7.27
C LEU A 201 -19.83 -16.70 -6.01
N GLU A 202 -19.46 -17.70 -5.24
CA GLU A 202 -18.48 -17.58 -4.16
C GLU A 202 -17.21 -18.31 -4.57
N LEU A 203 -16.08 -17.61 -4.48
CA LEU A 203 -14.77 -18.15 -4.83
C LEU A 203 -13.85 -18.04 -3.62
N GLU A 204 -13.12 -19.11 -3.36
CA GLU A 204 -12.10 -19.16 -2.33
C GLU A 204 -10.71 -18.98 -2.95
N VAL A 205 -9.93 -18.06 -2.39
CA VAL A 205 -8.54 -17.84 -2.78
C VAL A 205 -7.63 -18.19 -1.62
N ALA A 206 -6.91 -19.31 -1.75
CA ALA A 206 -5.95 -19.75 -0.74
C ALA A 206 -4.60 -19.05 -0.95
N PHE A 207 -4.11 -18.39 0.11
CA PHE A 207 -2.78 -17.81 0.18
C PHE A 207 -1.88 -18.75 0.98
N ALA A 208 -0.89 -19.36 0.31
CA ALA A 208 0.08 -20.21 1.00
C ALA A 208 0.95 -19.34 1.93
N VAL A 209 1.18 -19.83 3.14
CA VAL A 209 2.28 -19.33 3.98
C VAL A 209 3.57 -19.61 3.21
N PRO A 210 4.43 -18.61 2.94
CA PRO A 210 5.73 -18.91 2.37
C PRO A 210 6.46 -19.87 3.31
N SER A 211 6.70 -21.11 2.85
CA SER A 211 7.64 -22.01 3.54
C SER A 211 8.99 -21.29 3.61
N ALA A 212 9.61 -21.29 4.79
CA ALA A 212 10.98 -20.82 4.92
C ALA A 212 11.84 -21.58 3.88
N PRO A 213 12.82 -20.92 3.21
CA PRO A 213 13.72 -21.63 2.34
C PRO A 213 14.38 -22.72 3.15
N GLU A 214 14.20 -23.98 2.73
CA GLU A 214 14.96 -25.09 3.28
C GLU A 214 16.44 -24.76 3.12
N GLY A 215 17.13 -24.66 4.26
CA GLY A 215 18.56 -24.39 4.26
C GLY A 215 19.25 -25.46 3.42
N THR A 216 19.95 -25.05 2.38
CA THR A 216 20.86 -25.92 1.64
C THR A 216 21.85 -26.47 2.63
N PRO A 217 21.94 -27.78 2.81
CA PRO A 217 22.98 -28.36 3.64
C PRO A 217 24.36 -28.10 3.00
N ALA A 218 25.30 -27.71 3.83
CA ALA A 218 26.70 -27.44 3.50
C ALA A 218 27.44 -28.66 2.97
#